data_4c5535eea8601ec39d6446cba17cfefe
#
_entry.id   4c5535eea8601ec39d6446cba17cfefe
#
_cell.length_a   1.000
_cell.length_b   1.000
_cell.length_c   1.000
_cell.angle_alpha   90.00
_cell.angle_beta   90.00
_cell.angle_gamma   90.00
#
_symmetry.space_group_name_H-M   'P 1'
#
loop_
_entity.id
_entity.type
_entity.pdbx_description
1 polymer ?
#
loop_
_entity_poly.entity_id
_entity_poly.type
_entity_poly.pdbx_seq_one_letter_code
_entity_poly.pdbx_strand_id
1 'polypeptide(L)'
;EGAIKLPKGFSVEKLYEVPKNQQGSWVAMCFDDKGRMIVGDQYGGLYRFAVPKPGEKLDIKDIEPLTYAPSARGGGESKPNDKSLLQIGGAHGLLYAFDSLYVVVNERTGVNDNQGVFRLTDTDGDDQFDKMEHILALSARGEHGPHSLLLTPDKKHLYLVAGNSTPLPEYDHSRVPELWQEDQLTPSIQHFMKGITAPRGHIGRMDP
;
A
#
# COMPACT_ATOMS: atom_id res chain seq x y z
N GLU A 1 -17.45 -22.01 5.45
CA GLU A 1 -17.56 -22.78 4.20
C GLU A 1 -18.97 -22.58 3.67
N GLY A 2 -19.33 -21.90 2.73
CA GLY A 2 -20.70 -21.70 2.19
C GLY A 2 -21.00 -20.27 1.78
N ALA A 3 -20.18 -19.30 2.23
CA ALA A 3 -20.38 -17.90 1.88
C ALA A 3 -19.76 -17.51 0.51
N ILE A 4 -18.84 -18.33 -0.03
CA ILE A 4 -18.14 -18.03 -1.28
C ILE A 4 -18.64 -18.99 -2.37
N LYS A 5 -19.23 -18.44 -3.42
CA LYS A 5 -19.65 -19.19 -4.62
C LYS A 5 -18.54 -19.09 -5.65
N LEU A 6 -18.05 -20.24 -6.13
CA LEU A 6 -16.97 -20.32 -7.10
C LEU A 6 -17.46 -20.82 -8.45
N PRO A 7 -16.89 -20.33 -9.57
CA PRO A 7 -17.09 -20.95 -10.88
C PRO A 7 -16.52 -22.37 -10.91
N LYS A 8 -17.01 -23.17 -11.87
CA LYS A 8 -16.49 -24.54 -12.09
C LYS A 8 -14.98 -24.49 -12.40
N GLY A 9 -14.21 -25.33 -11.73
CA GLY A 9 -12.76 -25.42 -11.89
C GLY A 9 -11.95 -24.53 -10.97
N PHE A 10 -12.60 -23.71 -10.12
CA PHE A 10 -11.92 -22.93 -9.08
C PHE A 10 -12.11 -23.57 -7.71
N SER A 11 -11.12 -23.42 -6.87
CA SER A 11 -11.18 -23.77 -5.45
C SER A 11 -10.71 -22.59 -4.61
N VAL A 12 -11.18 -22.49 -3.38
CA VAL A 12 -10.73 -21.50 -2.40
C VAL A 12 -10.31 -22.21 -1.13
N GLU A 13 -9.21 -21.77 -0.57
CA GLU A 13 -8.69 -22.26 0.67
C GLU A 13 -8.35 -21.08 1.59
N LYS A 14 -8.74 -21.16 2.86
CA LYS A 14 -8.33 -20.19 3.87
C LYS A 14 -6.95 -20.58 4.38
N LEU A 15 -5.93 -19.85 3.99
CA LEU A 15 -4.54 -20.07 4.39
C LEU A 15 -4.29 -19.62 5.83
N TYR A 16 -4.87 -18.48 6.20
CA TYR A 16 -4.61 -17.82 7.47
C TYR A 16 -5.81 -16.99 7.91
N GLU A 17 -5.95 -16.83 9.22
CA GLU A 17 -6.87 -15.87 9.82
C GLU A 17 -6.07 -14.86 10.61
N VAL A 18 -6.06 -13.61 10.13
CA VAL A 18 -5.25 -12.54 10.72
C VAL A 18 -5.74 -12.24 12.13
N PRO A 19 -4.90 -12.42 13.19
CA PRO A 19 -5.28 -12.06 14.55
C PRO A 19 -5.26 -10.54 14.69
N LYS A 20 -6.44 -9.94 14.64
CA LYS A 20 -6.63 -8.49 14.59
C LYS A 20 -5.85 -7.72 15.67
N ASN A 21 -5.77 -8.27 16.87
CA ASN A 21 -5.09 -7.63 18.00
C ASN A 21 -3.55 -7.68 17.90
N GLN A 22 -2.99 -8.50 17.00
CA GLN A 22 -1.55 -8.68 16.85
C GLN A 22 -1.02 -8.21 15.51
N GLN A 23 -1.80 -8.39 14.44
CA GLN A 23 -1.37 -8.12 13.06
C GLN A 23 -2.35 -7.21 12.31
N GLY A 24 -3.37 -6.70 12.98
CA GLY A 24 -4.28 -5.68 12.47
C GLY A 24 -5.20 -6.14 11.34
N SER A 25 -5.29 -5.34 10.30
CA SER A 25 -6.15 -5.57 9.14
C SER A 25 -5.33 -5.45 7.86
N TRP A 26 -5.06 -6.57 7.21
CA TRP A 26 -4.29 -6.58 5.97
C TRP A 26 -5.13 -6.12 4.79
N VAL A 27 -4.67 -5.09 4.10
CA VAL A 27 -5.41 -4.45 3.01
C VAL A 27 -4.62 -4.35 1.71
N ALA A 28 -3.33 -4.64 1.74
CA ALA A 28 -2.46 -4.61 0.58
C ALA A 28 -1.54 -5.83 0.57
N MET A 29 -1.19 -6.31 -0.61
CA MET A 29 -0.22 -7.40 -0.78
C MET A 29 0.55 -7.29 -2.08
N CYS A 30 1.78 -7.81 -2.08
CA CYS A 30 2.57 -8.09 -3.28
C CYS A 30 3.45 -9.32 -3.04
N PHE A 31 4.17 -9.75 -4.08
CA PHE A 31 5.21 -10.76 -3.95
C PHE A 31 6.58 -10.09 -4.10
N ASP A 32 7.56 -10.58 -3.34
CA ASP A 32 8.96 -10.22 -3.55
C ASP A 32 9.61 -11.07 -4.66
N ASP A 33 10.88 -10.83 -4.96
CA ASP A 33 11.67 -11.54 -5.95
C ASP A 33 11.91 -13.03 -5.61
N LYS A 34 11.78 -13.39 -4.33
CA LYS A 34 11.90 -14.78 -3.83
C LYS A 34 10.55 -15.51 -3.79
N GLY A 35 9.46 -14.85 -4.25
CA GLY A 35 8.11 -15.41 -4.26
C GLY A 35 7.44 -15.47 -2.88
N ARG A 36 7.94 -14.74 -1.89
CA ARG A 36 7.29 -14.58 -0.60
C ARG A 36 6.23 -13.47 -0.69
N MET A 37 5.17 -13.62 0.06
CA MET A 37 4.12 -12.62 0.13
C MET A 37 4.50 -11.54 1.16
N ILE A 38 4.38 -10.28 0.74
CA ILE A 38 4.45 -9.11 1.62
C ILE A 38 3.05 -8.56 1.75
N VAL A 39 2.62 -8.26 2.98
CA VAL A 39 1.31 -7.71 3.29
C VAL A 39 1.43 -6.48 4.16
N GLY A 40 0.47 -5.54 4.02
CA GLY A 40 0.39 -4.31 4.80
C GLY A 40 -0.83 -4.29 5.70
N ASP A 41 -0.63 -4.02 6.99
CA ASP A 41 -1.71 -3.65 7.90
C ASP A 41 -2.15 -2.21 7.60
N GLN A 42 -3.45 -1.98 7.48
CA GLN A 42 -4.03 -0.66 7.18
C GLN A 42 -3.50 0.46 8.11
N TYR A 43 -3.25 0.14 9.37
CA TYR A 43 -2.81 1.10 10.38
C TYR A 43 -1.47 0.74 11.03
N GLY A 44 -0.98 -0.45 10.78
CA GLY A 44 0.24 -1.02 11.34
C GLY A 44 1.37 -1.13 10.34
N GLY A 45 2.33 -2.00 10.65
CA GLY A 45 3.50 -2.26 9.82
C GLY A 45 3.26 -3.25 8.68
N LEU A 46 4.36 -3.66 8.09
CA LEU A 46 4.40 -4.65 7.01
C LEU A 46 4.89 -5.98 7.53
N TYR A 47 4.41 -7.04 6.92
CA TYR A 47 4.78 -8.42 7.25
C TYR A 47 5.13 -9.20 5.99
N ARG A 48 5.98 -10.23 6.14
CA ARG A 48 6.40 -11.11 5.04
C ARG A 48 6.32 -12.57 5.47
N PHE A 49 5.98 -13.45 4.52
CA PHE A 49 5.95 -14.89 4.75
C PHE A 49 6.07 -15.68 3.45
N ALA A 50 6.58 -16.92 3.54
CA ALA A 50 6.51 -17.87 2.46
C ALA A 50 5.07 -18.37 2.28
N VAL A 51 4.56 -18.36 1.05
CA VAL A 51 3.19 -18.85 0.79
C VAL A 51 3.15 -20.36 0.99
N PRO A 52 2.28 -20.89 1.85
CA PRO A 52 2.16 -22.32 2.06
C PRO A 52 1.71 -23.05 0.78
N LYS A 53 2.08 -24.33 0.65
CA LYS A 53 1.56 -25.17 -0.42
C LYS A 53 0.06 -25.45 -0.23
N PRO A 54 -0.68 -25.80 -1.29
CA PRO A 54 -2.06 -26.21 -1.17
C PRO A 54 -2.25 -27.31 -0.11
N GLY A 55 -3.18 -27.11 0.81
CA GLY A 55 -3.45 -28.01 1.94
C GLY A 55 -2.63 -27.72 3.21
N GLU A 56 -1.61 -26.87 3.13
CA GLU A 56 -0.84 -26.41 4.30
C GLU A 56 -1.43 -25.10 4.84
N LYS A 57 -1.24 -24.85 6.13
CA LYS A 57 -1.68 -23.61 6.80
C LYS A 57 -0.47 -22.75 7.14
N LEU A 58 -0.67 -21.44 7.10
CA LEU A 58 0.30 -20.48 7.60
C LEU A 58 0.17 -20.38 9.13
N ASP A 59 1.29 -20.49 9.83
CA ASP A 59 1.37 -20.28 11.29
C ASP A 59 1.87 -18.84 11.54
N ILE A 60 1.41 -18.23 12.61
CA ILE A 60 1.83 -16.87 13.01
C ILE A 60 3.35 -16.75 13.21
N LYS A 61 4.01 -17.82 13.65
CA LYS A 61 5.48 -17.86 13.83
C LYS A 61 6.27 -17.79 12.53
N ASP A 62 5.63 -18.11 11.38
CA ASP A 62 6.25 -18.10 10.08
C ASP A 62 6.08 -16.73 9.38
N ILE A 63 5.46 -15.77 10.08
CA ILE A 63 5.22 -14.41 9.60
C ILE A 63 6.20 -13.47 10.28
N GLU A 64 7.10 -12.90 9.50
CA GLU A 64 8.10 -11.95 9.99
C GLU A 64 7.61 -10.50 9.84
N PRO A 65 7.84 -9.62 10.82
CA PRO A 65 7.63 -8.19 10.65
C PRO A 65 8.78 -7.60 9.81
N LEU A 66 8.44 -6.77 8.82
CA LEU A 66 9.41 -6.01 8.01
C LEU A 66 9.54 -4.56 8.48
N THR A 67 8.46 -4.01 9.01
CA THR A 67 8.40 -2.64 9.50
C THR A 67 7.44 -2.57 10.69
N TYR A 68 7.45 -1.44 11.39
CA TYR A 68 6.46 -1.20 12.43
C TYR A 68 5.81 0.18 12.31
N ALA A 69 4.63 0.35 12.89
CA ALA A 69 3.96 1.63 13.04
C ALA A 69 3.59 1.85 14.52
N PRO A 70 4.00 2.96 15.14
CA PRO A 70 3.94 3.13 16.60
C PRO A 70 2.57 3.46 17.16
N SER A 71 1.59 3.83 16.36
CA SER A 71 0.22 3.98 16.88
C SER A 71 -0.78 3.61 15.82
N ALA A 72 -1.38 2.48 15.99
CA ALA A 72 -2.38 2.04 15.06
C ALA A 72 -3.78 2.29 15.62
N ARG A 73 -4.68 2.89 14.84
CA ARG A 73 -6.12 2.85 15.08
C ARG A 73 -6.61 1.41 14.92
N GLY A 74 -6.44 0.58 15.97
CA GLY A 74 -6.87 -0.81 15.94
C GLY A 74 -5.99 -1.76 15.11
N GLY A 75 -4.79 -1.34 14.76
CA GLY A 75 -3.74 -2.20 14.21
C GLY A 75 -3.15 -3.15 15.25
N GLY A 76 -2.39 -4.12 14.79
CA GLY A 76 -1.68 -5.05 15.66
C GLY A 76 -0.70 -4.33 16.58
N GLU A 77 -0.31 -4.99 17.67
CA GLU A 77 0.77 -4.52 18.51
C GLU A 77 2.07 -4.53 17.72
N SER A 78 2.37 -3.42 17.05
CA SER A 78 3.75 -3.19 16.66
C SER A 78 4.56 -3.04 17.94
N LYS A 79 5.50 -3.93 18.15
CA LYS A 79 6.36 -3.87 19.35
C LYS A 79 7.13 -2.55 19.30
N PRO A 80 6.84 -1.57 20.18
CA PRO A 80 7.42 -0.21 20.06
C PRO A 80 8.93 -0.16 20.28
N ASN A 81 9.56 -1.29 20.58
CA ASN A 81 10.95 -1.38 20.98
C ASN A 81 11.87 -2.12 20.02
N ASP A 82 11.38 -2.59 18.88
CA ASP A 82 12.28 -3.13 17.86
C ASP A 82 12.82 -1.99 16.99
N LYS A 83 13.88 -1.36 17.50
CA LYS A 83 14.56 -0.24 16.84
C LYS A 83 15.31 -0.63 15.57
N SER A 84 15.39 -1.93 15.27
CA SER A 84 16.03 -2.45 14.06
C SER A 84 15.15 -2.31 12.83
N LEU A 85 13.81 -2.23 13.01
CA LEU A 85 12.86 -2.14 11.91
C LEU A 85 12.58 -0.69 11.50
N LEU A 86 12.42 -0.47 10.21
CA LEU A 86 11.97 0.81 9.67
C LEU A 86 10.57 1.17 10.17
N GLN A 87 10.34 2.46 10.43
CA GLN A 87 9.05 2.96 10.88
C GLN A 87 8.20 3.38 9.68
N ILE A 88 7.35 2.49 9.20
CA ILE A 88 6.37 2.79 8.16
C ILE A 88 5.11 1.95 8.38
N GLY A 89 3.96 2.58 8.21
CA GLY A 89 2.67 1.93 8.29
C GLY A 89 1.62 2.70 7.52
N GLY A 90 0.36 2.25 7.58
CA GLY A 90 -0.72 2.86 6.82
C GLY A 90 -0.64 2.56 5.33
N ALA A 91 -0.05 1.43 4.97
CA ALA A 91 0.14 1.00 3.59
C ALA A 91 -1.17 0.54 2.96
N HIS A 92 -1.56 1.16 1.85
CA HIS A 92 -2.71 0.77 1.04
C HIS A 92 -2.32 0.22 -0.33
N GLY A 93 -1.06 0.30 -0.71
CA GLY A 93 -0.52 -0.29 -1.92
C GLY A 93 0.91 -0.75 -1.73
N LEU A 94 1.23 -1.89 -2.30
CA LEU A 94 2.56 -2.51 -2.25
C LEU A 94 2.96 -2.97 -3.65
N LEU A 95 4.23 -2.77 -3.99
CA LEU A 95 4.83 -3.31 -5.21
C LEU A 95 6.31 -3.58 -4.97
N TYR A 96 6.75 -4.80 -5.25
CA TYR A 96 8.18 -5.12 -5.31
C TYR A 96 8.67 -5.01 -6.76
N ALA A 97 9.62 -4.14 -7.00
CA ALA A 97 10.24 -3.91 -8.30
C ALA A 97 11.59 -3.20 -8.11
N PHE A 98 12.50 -3.32 -9.06
CA PHE A 98 13.81 -2.64 -9.04
C PHE A 98 14.58 -2.90 -7.73
N ASP A 99 14.57 -4.15 -7.28
CA ASP A 99 15.20 -4.61 -6.03
C ASP A 99 14.79 -3.79 -4.79
N SER A 100 13.54 -3.30 -4.80
CA SER A 100 13.00 -2.42 -3.77
C SER A 100 11.53 -2.71 -3.51
N LEU A 101 11.06 -2.46 -2.29
CA LEU A 101 9.65 -2.45 -1.96
C LEU A 101 9.11 -1.02 -2.02
N TYR A 102 8.16 -0.79 -2.90
CA TYR A 102 7.42 0.47 -2.98
C TYR A 102 6.15 0.36 -2.14
N VAL A 103 5.94 1.36 -1.30
CA VAL A 103 4.82 1.41 -0.34
C VAL A 103 4.03 2.69 -0.57
N VAL A 104 2.74 2.54 -0.84
CA VAL A 104 1.81 3.67 -0.88
C VAL A 104 1.19 3.86 0.49
N VAL A 105 1.55 4.96 1.15
CA VAL A 105 1.03 5.35 2.45
C VAL A 105 -0.14 6.30 2.27
N ASN A 106 -1.30 5.91 2.77
CA ASN A 106 -2.53 6.67 2.66
C ASN A 106 -3.08 7.12 4.02
N GLU A 107 -2.77 6.38 5.07
CA GLU A 107 -3.22 6.69 6.42
C GLU A 107 -2.11 7.34 7.25
N ARG A 108 -2.52 8.27 8.13
CA ARG A 108 -1.63 8.86 9.12
C ARG A 108 -1.49 7.93 10.31
N THR A 109 -0.32 7.37 10.49
CA THR A 109 -0.03 6.46 11.61
C THR A 109 0.53 7.13 12.85
N GLY A 110 0.58 8.47 12.87
CA GLY A 110 1.10 9.24 14.00
C GLY A 110 2.62 9.43 14.04
N VAL A 111 3.36 8.69 13.21
CA VAL A 111 4.84 8.80 13.11
C VAL A 111 5.26 9.58 11.90
N ASN A 112 4.55 9.41 10.81
CA ASN A 112 4.77 10.17 9.59
C ASN A 112 3.45 10.80 9.17
N ASP A 113 3.33 12.11 9.29
CA ASP A 113 2.28 12.88 8.63
C ASP A 113 2.47 12.88 7.09
N ASN A 114 3.48 12.20 6.62
CA ASN A 114 3.88 12.12 5.23
C ASN A 114 3.15 10.97 4.55
N GLN A 115 2.19 11.32 3.73
CA GLN A 115 1.50 10.41 2.82
C GLN A 115 2.18 10.43 1.45
N GLY A 116 2.05 9.35 0.70
CA GLY A 116 2.62 9.27 -0.63
C GLY A 116 3.30 7.94 -0.92
N VAL A 117 4.33 7.99 -1.74
CA VAL A 117 5.07 6.80 -2.16
C VAL A 117 6.44 6.78 -1.48
N PHE A 118 6.73 5.67 -0.84
CA PHE A 118 8.02 5.37 -0.21
C PHE A 118 8.69 4.23 -0.94
N ARG A 119 10.02 4.26 -0.99
CA ARG A 119 10.87 3.18 -1.45
C ARG A 119 11.69 2.64 -0.27
N LEU A 120 11.60 1.34 -0.04
CA LEU A 120 12.38 0.62 0.96
C LEU A 120 13.40 -0.26 0.26
N THR A 121 14.65 -0.21 0.69
CA THR A 121 15.77 -0.95 0.11
C THR A 121 16.52 -1.71 1.21
N ASP A 122 16.97 -2.89 0.88
CA ASP A 122 17.97 -3.65 1.62
C ASP A 122 19.34 -3.27 1.03
N THR A 123 20.16 -2.53 1.78
CA THR A 123 21.43 -2.01 1.24
C THR A 123 22.62 -2.86 1.60
N ASP A 124 22.53 -3.74 2.57
CA ASP A 124 23.62 -4.63 3.01
C ASP A 124 23.41 -6.11 2.64
N GLY A 125 22.23 -6.45 2.11
CA GLY A 125 21.93 -7.78 1.57
C GLY A 125 21.59 -8.81 2.64
N ASP A 126 21.14 -8.38 3.81
CA ASP A 126 20.75 -9.26 4.91
C ASP A 126 19.27 -9.70 4.85
N ASP A 127 18.57 -9.30 3.79
CA ASP A 127 17.16 -9.61 3.54
C ASP A 127 16.18 -8.79 4.42
N GLN A 128 16.65 -7.73 5.08
CA GLN A 128 15.83 -6.75 5.79
C GLN A 128 15.95 -5.38 5.13
N PHE A 129 14.88 -4.58 5.19
CA PHE A 129 14.94 -3.22 4.68
C PHE A 129 15.57 -2.30 5.73
N ASP A 130 16.67 -1.65 5.36
CA ASP A 130 17.43 -0.75 6.23
C ASP A 130 17.41 0.71 5.76
N LYS A 131 16.98 0.97 4.52
CA LYS A 131 16.85 2.32 3.96
C LYS A 131 15.43 2.61 3.51
N MET A 132 14.94 3.80 3.83
CA MET A 132 13.63 4.31 3.40
C MET A 132 13.78 5.69 2.78
N GLU A 133 13.17 5.88 1.61
CA GLU A 133 13.14 7.15 0.87
C GLU A 133 11.69 7.53 0.57
N HIS A 134 11.30 8.78 0.87
CA HIS A 134 10.02 9.34 0.48
C HIS A 134 10.15 9.93 -0.93
N ILE A 135 9.76 9.18 -1.95
CA ILE A 135 10.02 9.53 -3.36
C ILE A 135 8.92 10.39 -3.98
N LEU A 136 7.71 10.36 -3.44
CA LEU A 136 6.61 11.22 -3.89
C LEU A 136 5.72 11.58 -2.70
N ALA A 137 5.64 12.87 -2.37
CA ALA A 137 4.71 13.37 -1.38
C ALA A 137 3.33 13.59 -1.98
N LEU A 138 2.28 13.10 -1.30
CA LEU A 138 0.90 13.27 -1.71
C LEU A 138 0.06 13.77 -0.53
N SER A 139 -0.77 14.75 -0.78
CA SER A 139 -1.73 15.23 0.22
C SER A 139 -3.06 14.52 0.03
N ALA A 140 -3.23 13.40 0.71
CA ALA A 140 -4.44 12.59 0.56
C ALA A 140 -4.99 12.17 1.92
N ARG A 141 -6.24 11.72 1.95
CA ARG A 141 -6.86 11.25 3.19
C ARG A 141 -7.83 10.10 2.93
N GLY A 142 -7.66 9.05 3.74
CA GLY A 142 -8.62 7.97 3.88
C GLY A 142 -8.82 7.12 2.60
N GLU A 143 -9.92 6.44 2.54
CA GLU A 143 -10.24 5.42 1.54
C GLU A 143 -10.21 5.89 0.08
N HIS A 144 -10.25 7.19 -0.18
CA HIS A 144 -10.20 7.78 -1.52
C HIS A 144 -8.84 8.40 -1.86
N GLY A 145 -7.80 8.06 -1.12
CA GLY A 145 -6.43 8.49 -1.31
C GLY A 145 -5.67 7.72 -2.41
N PRO A 146 -4.34 7.77 -2.43
CA PRO A 146 -3.52 6.93 -3.29
C PRO A 146 -3.58 5.48 -2.82
N HIS A 147 -3.65 4.53 -3.75
CA HIS A 147 -3.90 3.14 -3.40
C HIS A 147 -2.96 2.12 -4.02
N SER A 148 -2.53 2.32 -5.26
CA SER A 148 -1.92 1.24 -5.99
C SER A 148 -0.75 1.69 -6.84
N LEU A 149 0.25 0.83 -6.91
CA LEU A 149 1.38 0.95 -7.83
C LEU A 149 1.38 -0.25 -8.77
N LEU A 150 1.73 0.00 -10.00
CA LEU A 150 1.91 -1.01 -11.04
C LEU A 150 3.20 -0.75 -11.79
N LEU A 151 3.90 -1.81 -12.12
CA LEU A 151 5.04 -1.72 -13.03
C LEU A 151 4.53 -1.46 -14.45
N THR A 152 5.16 -0.53 -15.18
CA THR A 152 4.82 -0.30 -16.59
C THR A 152 5.13 -1.53 -17.44
N PRO A 153 4.45 -1.76 -18.58
CA PRO A 153 4.70 -2.92 -19.44
C PRO A 153 6.14 -3.04 -19.95
N ASP A 154 6.83 -1.92 -20.12
CA ASP A 154 8.25 -1.85 -20.49
C ASP A 154 9.19 -2.07 -19.30
N LYS A 155 8.64 -2.22 -18.09
CA LYS A 155 9.36 -2.41 -16.83
C LYS A 155 10.37 -1.33 -16.48
N LYS A 156 10.14 -0.08 -16.92
CA LYS A 156 11.06 1.03 -16.68
C LYS A 156 10.52 2.09 -15.70
N HIS A 157 9.20 2.14 -15.53
CA HIS A 157 8.54 3.16 -14.73
C HIS A 157 7.46 2.53 -13.85
N LEU A 158 6.89 3.33 -12.99
CA LEU A 158 5.75 2.98 -12.15
C LEU A 158 4.51 3.77 -12.57
N TYR A 159 3.34 3.12 -12.55
CA TYR A 159 2.06 3.79 -12.53
C TYR A 159 1.55 3.88 -11.09
N LEU A 160 1.16 5.08 -10.69
CA LEU A 160 0.47 5.33 -9.44
C LEU A 160 -1.01 5.58 -9.74
N VAL A 161 -1.89 4.89 -9.03
CA VAL A 161 -3.33 5.13 -9.06
C VAL A 161 -3.74 5.83 -7.77
N ALA A 162 -4.28 7.03 -7.91
CA ALA A 162 -4.75 7.84 -6.80
C ALA A 162 -6.25 8.12 -6.93
N GLY A 163 -6.96 7.97 -5.82
CA GLY A 163 -8.39 8.23 -5.74
C GLY A 163 -8.72 9.72 -5.68
N ASN A 164 -10.02 10.02 -5.76
CA ASN A 164 -10.53 11.39 -5.93
C ASN A 164 -10.36 12.31 -4.71
N SER A 165 -9.89 11.83 -3.56
CA SER A 165 -9.45 12.69 -2.46
C SER A 165 -7.99 13.11 -2.54
N THR A 166 -7.27 12.69 -3.60
CA THR A 166 -5.87 13.03 -3.81
C THR A 166 -5.78 14.18 -4.81
N PRO A 167 -5.32 15.38 -4.41
CA PRO A 167 -4.98 16.45 -5.34
C PRO A 167 -3.90 16.01 -6.31
N LEU A 168 -3.87 16.62 -7.50
CA LEU A 168 -2.77 16.40 -8.43
C LEU A 168 -1.46 16.90 -7.79
N PRO A 169 -0.39 16.09 -7.81
CA PRO A 169 0.94 16.59 -7.52
C PRO A 169 1.45 17.48 -8.65
N GLU A 170 2.62 18.07 -8.51
CA GLU A 170 3.34 18.66 -9.63
C GLU A 170 3.67 17.57 -10.65
N TYR A 171 3.53 17.88 -11.94
CA TYR A 171 3.77 16.96 -13.05
C TYR A 171 4.29 17.71 -14.28
N ASP A 172 5.10 17.05 -15.08
CA ASP A 172 5.72 17.64 -16.26
C ASP A 172 4.70 17.92 -17.35
N HIS A 173 3.80 16.96 -17.60
CA HIS A 173 2.75 17.11 -18.61
C HIS A 173 1.56 16.19 -18.35
N SER A 174 0.40 16.60 -18.82
CA SER A 174 -0.83 15.81 -18.80
C SER A 174 -1.17 15.31 -20.21
N ARG A 175 -1.66 14.08 -20.29
CA ARG A 175 -2.28 13.55 -21.52
C ARG A 175 -3.77 13.87 -21.61
N VAL A 176 -4.36 14.37 -20.53
CA VAL A 176 -5.75 14.77 -20.47
C VAL A 176 -5.84 16.22 -20.96
N PRO A 177 -6.58 16.50 -22.02
CA PRO A 177 -6.82 17.88 -22.47
C PRO A 177 -7.49 18.70 -21.37
N GLU A 178 -7.10 19.96 -21.20
CA GLU A 178 -7.64 20.85 -20.16
C GLU A 178 -9.17 20.99 -20.22
N LEU A 179 -9.73 20.95 -21.43
CA LEU A 179 -11.17 21.10 -21.68
C LEU A 179 -11.99 19.86 -21.27
N TRP A 180 -11.36 18.74 -20.95
CA TRP A 180 -12.03 17.49 -20.56
C TRP A 180 -12.06 17.27 -19.05
N GLN A 181 -11.70 18.28 -18.32
CA GLN A 181 -11.76 18.24 -16.85
C GLN A 181 -13.20 18.55 -16.41
N GLU A 182 -14.13 17.67 -16.75
CA GLU A 182 -15.55 17.82 -16.39
C GLU A 182 -15.75 17.99 -14.88
N ASP A 183 -14.93 17.32 -14.09
CA ASP A 183 -14.94 17.45 -12.64
C ASP A 183 -14.61 18.86 -12.14
N GLN A 184 -14.01 19.71 -12.97
CA GLN A 184 -13.77 21.11 -12.62
C GLN A 184 -15.03 21.98 -12.71
N LEU A 185 -16.04 21.54 -13.47
CA LEU A 185 -17.21 22.33 -13.77
C LEU A 185 -18.33 22.16 -12.72
N THR A 186 -18.31 21.09 -11.95
CA THR A 186 -19.35 20.81 -10.95
C THR A 186 -18.75 20.63 -9.57
N PRO A 187 -19.09 21.49 -8.59
CA PRO A 187 -18.75 21.23 -7.21
C PRO A 187 -19.34 19.89 -6.76
N SER A 188 -18.55 19.04 -6.14
CA SER A 188 -19.05 17.80 -5.60
C SER A 188 -20.13 18.07 -4.55
N ILE A 189 -21.30 17.47 -4.74
CA ILE A 189 -22.41 17.52 -3.79
C ILE A 189 -22.39 16.33 -2.82
N GLN A 190 -21.51 15.36 -3.06
CA GLN A 190 -21.39 14.17 -2.20
C GLN A 190 -20.85 14.57 -0.82
N HIS A 191 -21.40 13.95 0.20
CA HIS A 191 -21.20 14.31 1.61
C HIS A 191 -19.71 14.41 2.01
N PHE A 192 -18.88 13.43 1.64
CA PHE A 192 -17.45 13.39 1.95
C PHE A 192 -16.57 14.22 0.98
N MET A 193 -17.13 14.61 -0.17
CA MET A 193 -16.45 15.40 -1.20
C MET A 193 -16.91 16.86 -1.24
N LYS A 194 -17.82 17.26 -0.32
CA LYS A 194 -18.37 18.62 -0.30
C LYS A 194 -17.26 19.67 -0.16
N GLY A 195 -17.24 20.62 -1.09
CA GLY A 195 -16.25 21.70 -1.11
C GLY A 195 -14.88 21.31 -1.66
N ILE A 196 -14.74 20.11 -2.19
CA ILE A 196 -13.53 19.66 -2.89
C ILE A 196 -13.68 20.01 -4.36
N THR A 197 -12.74 20.81 -4.87
CA THR A 197 -12.67 21.16 -6.29
C THR A 197 -11.74 20.19 -7.04
N ALA A 198 -12.14 19.83 -8.26
CA ALA A 198 -11.33 19.05 -9.18
C ALA A 198 -10.23 19.92 -9.85
N PRO A 199 -9.21 19.35 -10.51
CA PRO A 199 -9.08 17.92 -10.78
C PRO A 199 -8.50 17.14 -9.59
N ARG A 200 -9.08 15.99 -9.34
CA ARG A 200 -8.62 15.04 -8.30
C ARG A 200 -8.82 13.62 -8.79
N GLY A 201 -8.01 12.72 -8.28
CA GLY A 201 -7.98 11.36 -8.79
C GLY A 201 -7.27 11.30 -10.14
N HIS A 202 -6.23 10.49 -10.18
CA HIS A 202 -5.39 10.44 -11.38
C HIS A 202 -4.64 9.12 -11.46
N ILE A 203 -4.14 8.86 -12.66
CA ILE A 203 -3.10 7.86 -12.88
C ILE A 203 -1.86 8.62 -13.33
N GLY A 204 -0.83 8.58 -12.51
CA GLY A 204 0.47 9.17 -12.79
C GLY A 204 1.48 8.12 -13.22
N ARG A 205 2.41 8.48 -14.12
CA ARG A 205 3.62 7.72 -14.38
C ARG A 205 4.79 8.42 -13.69
N MET A 206 5.60 7.67 -12.99
CA MET A 206 6.75 8.19 -12.27
C MET A 206 7.99 7.31 -12.47
N ASP A 207 9.15 7.87 -12.25
CA ASP A 207 10.40 7.12 -12.20
C ASP A 207 10.48 6.30 -10.91
N PRO A 208 11.19 5.15 -10.91
CA PRO A 208 11.31 4.27 -9.75
C PRO A 208 12.20 4.83 -8.62
#